data_4f8c5a7c22d9f57091c08164fa0dc515
#
_entry.id   4f8c5a7c22d9f57091c08164fa0dc515
#
_cell.length_a   1.000
_cell.length_b   1.000
_cell.length_c   1.000
_cell.angle_alpha   90.00
_cell.angle_beta   90.00
_cell.angle_gamma   90.00
#
_symmetry.space_group_name_H-M   'P 1'
#
loop_
_entity.id
_entity.type
_entity.pdbx_description
1 polymer ?
#
loop_
_entity_poly.entity_id
_entity_poly.type
_entity_poly.pdbx_seq_one_letter_code
_entity_poly.pdbx_strand_id
1 'polypeptide(L)'
;MTDLASVSSMDQARRLSERLRDRLDATLDLLERVRSDEPLLAATLAAATRTAESIAHGGTLFICGNGGSAGEATHLSGELIGPFLDKQRRPLPAIALGFDTSATSAVANDFSFDEVFARQLAALARPGDVLWALSTSGRSPNVRRALETAAGKGVLSVLLTGARHDELPPQADIVLAVPSRETPRIQEMHLVLGHFLCEVVESLNRD
;
A
#
# COMPACT_ATOMS: atom_id res chain seq x y z
N MET A 1 11.23 -8.35 53.68
CA MET A 1 11.81 -8.99 52.50
C MET A 1 11.06 -8.43 51.29
N THR A 2 11.64 -7.44 50.60
CA THR A 2 11.06 -6.88 49.38
C THR A 2 11.15 -7.96 48.32
N ASP A 3 10.01 -8.31 47.75
CA ASP A 3 9.86 -9.42 46.80
C ASP A 3 10.71 -9.16 45.55
N LEU A 4 11.83 -9.89 45.36
CA LEU A 4 12.71 -9.83 44.21
C LEU A 4 11.97 -10.08 42.90
N ALA A 5 10.85 -10.77 42.90
CA ALA A 5 9.99 -11.00 41.76
C ALA A 5 9.25 -9.73 41.34
N SER A 6 8.86 -8.87 42.29
CA SER A 6 8.18 -7.59 42.01
C SER A 6 9.16 -6.54 41.39
N VAL A 7 10.41 -6.53 41.84
CA VAL A 7 11.45 -5.64 41.29
C VAL A 7 11.80 -6.05 39.85
N SER A 8 11.92 -7.36 39.58
CA SER A 8 12.13 -7.89 38.23
C SER A 8 11.00 -7.52 37.26
N SER A 9 9.75 -7.59 37.73
CA SER A 9 8.55 -7.22 36.92
C SER A 9 8.50 -5.72 36.62
N MET A 10 8.86 -4.85 37.58
CA MET A 10 8.90 -3.39 37.38
C MET A 10 10.01 -2.99 36.42
N ASP A 11 11.19 -3.59 36.51
CA ASP A 11 12.30 -3.32 35.58
C ASP A 11 11.97 -3.78 34.17
N GLN A 12 11.27 -4.91 34.02
CA GLN A 12 10.79 -5.39 32.72
C GLN A 12 9.76 -4.43 32.12
N ALA A 13 8.78 -3.98 32.90
CA ALA A 13 7.76 -3.04 32.44
C ALA A 13 8.39 -1.70 32.01
N ARG A 14 9.38 -1.20 32.77
CA ARG A 14 10.12 0.01 32.41
C ARG A 14 10.84 -0.15 31.06
N ARG A 15 11.60 -1.22 30.85
CA ARG A 15 12.29 -1.51 29.59
C ARG A 15 11.33 -1.61 28.40
N LEU A 16 10.17 -2.23 28.59
CA LEU A 16 9.15 -2.31 27.53
C LEU A 16 8.56 -0.95 27.21
N SER A 17 8.32 -0.11 28.23
CA SER A 17 7.86 1.27 28.04
C SER A 17 8.90 2.15 27.29
N GLU A 18 10.19 2.00 27.61
CA GLU A 18 11.27 2.68 26.90
C GLU A 18 11.31 2.22 25.43
N ARG A 19 11.26 0.91 25.16
CA ARG A 19 11.19 0.38 23.79
C ARG A 19 9.97 0.88 23.00
N LEU A 20 8.83 1.04 23.65
CA LEU A 20 7.64 1.61 22.98
C LEU A 20 7.88 3.07 22.58
N ARG A 21 8.48 3.88 23.48
CA ARG A 21 8.83 5.26 23.15
C ARG A 21 9.82 5.33 21.99
N ASP A 22 10.88 4.52 22.00
CA ASP A 22 11.84 4.46 20.89
C ASP A 22 11.16 4.16 19.54
N ARG A 23 10.14 3.30 19.53
CA ARG A 23 9.36 3.00 18.31
C ARG A 23 8.49 4.18 17.86
N LEU A 24 7.86 4.87 18.80
CA LEU A 24 7.09 6.07 18.52
C LEU A 24 7.97 7.21 17.99
N ASP A 25 9.14 7.42 18.61
CA ASP A 25 10.10 8.40 18.18
C ASP A 25 10.63 8.12 16.77
N ALA A 26 10.93 6.85 16.46
CA ALA A 26 11.33 6.43 15.11
C ALA A 26 10.21 6.68 14.06
N THR A 27 8.93 6.55 14.45
CA THR A 27 7.80 6.88 13.58
C THR A 27 7.67 8.39 13.39
N LEU A 28 7.84 9.19 14.45
CA LEU A 28 7.83 10.65 14.37
C LEU A 28 8.94 11.18 13.47
N ASP A 29 10.16 10.68 13.63
CA ASP A 29 11.30 11.04 12.79
C ASP A 29 11.05 10.71 11.31
N LEU A 30 10.44 9.55 11.06
CA LEU A 30 10.10 9.15 9.69
C LEU A 30 8.99 10.02 9.10
N LEU A 31 7.95 10.37 9.87
CA LEU A 31 6.89 11.30 9.45
C LEU A 31 7.47 12.67 9.07
N GLU A 32 8.43 13.19 9.85
CA GLU A 32 9.08 14.46 9.54
C GLU A 32 9.88 14.39 8.23
N ARG A 33 10.58 13.27 7.99
CA ARG A 33 11.30 13.05 6.74
C ARG A 33 10.36 12.94 5.54
N VAL A 34 9.24 12.21 5.68
CA VAL A 34 8.19 12.11 4.64
C VAL A 34 7.57 13.48 4.37
N ARG A 35 7.25 14.24 5.43
CA ARG A 35 6.68 15.59 5.34
C ARG A 35 7.58 16.59 4.61
N SER A 36 8.89 16.38 4.67
CA SER A 36 9.90 17.25 4.07
C SER A 36 10.41 16.75 2.71
N ASP A 37 9.89 15.60 2.22
CA ASP A 37 10.30 14.99 0.94
C ASP A 37 9.41 15.51 -0.19
N GLU A 38 9.74 16.69 -0.73
CA GLU A 38 8.97 17.33 -1.81
C GLU A 38 8.76 16.42 -3.04
N PRO A 39 9.76 15.64 -3.53
CA PRO A 39 9.53 14.67 -4.59
C PRO A 39 8.49 13.61 -4.25
N LEU A 40 8.51 13.05 -3.04
CA LEU A 40 7.53 12.06 -2.58
C LEU A 40 6.14 12.68 -2.47
N LEU A 41 6.01 13.90 -1.94
CA LEU A 41 4.74 14.60 -1.85
C LEU A 41 4.16 14.89 -3.24
N ALA A 42 4.98 15.36 -4.18
CA ALA A 42 4.56 15.60 -5.56
C ALA A 42 4.11 14.31 -6.26
N ALA A 43 4.85 13.20 -6.09
CA ALA A 43 4.49 11.90 -6.63
C ALA A 43 3.18 11.38 -6.02
N THR A 44 2.97 11.59 -4.71
CA THR A 44 1.73 11.20 -4.01
C THR A 44 0.53 11.97 -4.56
N LEU A 45 0.66 13.27 -4.76
CA LEU A 45 -0.39 14.09 -5.35
C LEU A 45 -0.69 13.65 -6.80
N ALA A 46 0.33 13.38 -7.60
CA ALA A 46 0.15 12.87 -8.96
C ALA A 46 -0.56 11.51 -9.00
N ALA A 47 -0.20 10.59 -8.10
CA ALA A 47 -0.86 9.29 -7.98
C ALA A 47 -2.35 9.45 -7.61
N ALA A 48 -2.65 10.31 -6.65
CA ALA A 48 -4.02 10.58 -6.20
C ALA A 48 -4.88 11.16 -7.32
N THR A 49 -4.39 12.21 -7.99
CA THR A 49 -5.11 12.92 -9.06
C THR A 49 -5.37 12.01 -10.24
N ARG A 50 -4.35 11.28 -10.73
CA ARG A 50 -4.50 10.37 -11.86
C ARG A 50 -5.41 9.18 -11.54
N THR A 51 -5.41 8.70 -10.29
CA THR A 51 -6.36 7.66 -9.85
C THR A 51 -7.79 8.22 -9.86
N ALA A 52 -8.00 9.42 -9.35
CA ALA A 52 -9.30 10.07 -9.35
C ALA A 52 -9.82 10.30 -10.78
N GLU A 53 -8.97 10.77 -11.68
CA GLU A 53 -9.30 10.94 -13.11
C GLU A 53 -9.70 9.62 -13.77
N SER A 54 -8.97 8.53 -13.51
CA SER A 54 -9.32 7.20 -14.01
C SER A 54 -10.71 6.78 -13.56
N ILE A 55 -11.01 6.89 -12.26
CA ILE A 55 -12.31 6.52 -11.69
C ILE A 55 -13.45 7.41 -12.24
N ALA A 56 -13.21 8.70 -12.42
CA ALA A 56 -14.17 9.62 -13.03
C ALA A 56 -14.51 9.23 -14.49
N HIS A 57 -13.59 8.59 -15.19
CA HIS A 57 -13.78 8.08 -16.55
C HIS A 57 -14.24 6.60 -16.59
N GLY A 58 -14.66 6.04 -15.47
CA GLY A 58 -15.19 4.67 -15.37
C GLY A 58 -14.13 3.59 -15.18
N GLY A 59 -12.90 3.96 -14.86
CA GLY A 59 -11.82 3.03 -14.51
C GLY A 59 -12.01 2.40 -13.12
N THR A 60 -11.27 1.33 -12.89
CA THR A 60 -11.24 0.56 -11.64
C THR A 60 -9.83 0.63 -11.03
N LEU A 61 -9.77 0.82 -9.73
CA LEU A 61 -8.54 0.69 -8.97
C LEU A 61 -8.33 -0.76 -8.53
N PHE A 62 -7.19 -1.34 -8.90
CA PHE A 62 -6.70 -2.61 -8.38
C PHE A 62 -5.60 -2.34 -7.33
N ILE A 63 -5.59 -3.11 -6.25
CA ILE A 63 -4.57 -2.95 -5.20
C ILE A 63 -4.00 -4.33 -4.88
N CYS A 64 -2.68 -4.47 -4.80
CA CYS A 64 -2.04 -5.73 -4.44
C CYS A 64 -0.87 -5.55 -3.47
N GLY A 65 -0.59 -6.59 -2.69
CA GLY A 65 0.53 -6.67 -1.76
C GLY A 65 0.56 -7.99 -1.03
N ASN A 66 1.66 -8.28 -0.33
CA ASN A 66 1.84 -9.53 0.42
C ASN A 66 1.81 -9.29 1.94
N GLY A 67 1.34 -10.25 2.72
CA GLY A 67 1.37 -10.20 4.18
C GLY A 67 0.67 -8.98 4.75
N GLY A 68 1.39 -8.12 5.49
CA GLY A 68 0.86 -6.85 6.01
C GLY A 68 0.36 -5.94 4.88
N SER A 69 1.09 -5.86 3.77
CA SER A 69 0.66 -5.07 2.62
C SER A 69 -0.56 -5.64 1.89
N ALA A 70 -0.88 -6.92 2.06
CA ALA A 70 -2.18 -7.46 1.63
C ALA A 70 -3.31 -6.93 2.52
N GLY A 71 -3.08 -6.83 3.85
CA GLY A 71 -4.00 -6.18 4.78
C GLY A 71 -4.23 -4.70 4.44
N GLU A 72 -3.18 -3.98 4.09
CA GLU A 72 -3.27 -2.60 3.60
C GLU A 72 -4.11 -2.51 2.30
N ALA A 73 -3.89 -3.42 1.34
CA ALA A 73 -4.64 -3.45 0.08
C ALA A 73 -6.15 -3.64 0.30
N THR A 74 -6.56 -4.55 1.19
CA THR A 74 -7.98 -4.72 1.55
C THR A 74 -8.55 -3.53 2.30
N HIS A 75 -7.79 -2.95 3.21
CA HIS A 75 -8.18 -1.77 3.95
C HIS A 75 -8.48 -0.60 2.99
N LEU A 76 -7.51 -0.22 2.14
CA LEU A 76 -7.66 0.88 1.19
C LEU A 76 -8.77 0.63 0.14
N SER A 77 -8.96 -0.61 -0.30
CA SER A 77 -10.09 -0.99 -1.15
C SER A 77 -11.42 -0.77 -0.42
N GLY A 78 -11.46 -1.10 0.88
CA GLY A 78 -12.64 -0.87 1.74
C GLY A 78 -12.98 0.60 1.89
N GLU A 79 -11.99 1.49 2.01
CA GLU A 79 -12.20 2.94 2.11
C GLU A 79 -12.87 3.55 0.86
N LEU A 80 -12.64 2.97 -0.31
CA LEU A 80 -13.22 3.45 -1.57
C LEU A 80 -14.57 2.82 -1.88
N ILE A 81 -14.75 1.53 -1.63
CA ILE A 81 -16.04 0.85 -1.80
C ILE A 81 -17.04 1.33 -0.74
N GLY A 82 -16.62 1.36 0.52
CA GLY A 82 -17.35 1.98 1.61
C GLY A 82 -17.18 3.51 1.62
N PRO A 83 -17.81 4.23 2.54
CA PRO A 83 -17.54 5.65 2.72
C PRO A 83 -16.23 5.85 3.51
N PHE A 84 -15.36 6.76 3.05
CA PHE A 84 -14.18 7.18 3.82
C PHE A 84 -14.52 8.38 4.70
N LEU A 85 -14.58 9.57 4.14
CA LEU A 85 -14.97 10.80 4.86
C LEU A 85 -16.41 11.22 4.55
N ASP A 86 -16.89 10.99 3.34
CA ASP A 86 -18.23 11.38 2.88
C ASP A 86 -19.15 10.16 2.77
N LYS A 87 -20.07 10.03 3.73
CA LYS A 87 -21.04 8.92 3.77
C LYS A 87 -22.14 8.99 2.70
N GLN A 88 -22.25 10.10 1.98
CA GLN A 88 -23.29 10.30 0.98
C GLN A 88 -22.81 10.03 -0.46
N ARG A 89 -21.50 9.94 -0.68
CA ARG A 89 -20.96 9.67 -2.01
C ARG A 89 -21.30 8.28 -2.51
N ARG A 90 -21.31 8.11 -3.83
CA ARG A 90 -21.43 6.79 -4.46
C ARG A 90 -20.24 5.87 -4.11
N PRO A 91 -20.40 4.54 -4.13
CA PRO A 91 -19.28 3.60 -4.04
C PRO A 91 -18.29 3.81 -5.21
N LEU A 92 -16.99 3.77 -4.92
CA LEU A 92 -15.94 3.88 -5.93
C LEU A 92 -15.35 2.50 -6.23
N PRO A 93 -15.08 2.17 -7.51
CA PRO A 93 -14.65 0.82 -7.90
C PRO A 93 -13.21 0.57 -7.48
N ALA A 94 -13.01 -0.29 -6.49
CA ALA A 94 -11.70 -0.73 -6.01
C ALA A 94 -11.70 -2.22 -5.71
N ILE A 95 -10.65 -2.94 -6.12
CA ILE A 95 -10.51 -4.39 -5.95
C ILE A 95 -9.14 -4.71 -5.35
N ALA A 96 -9.12 -5.32 -4.17
CA ALA A 96 -7.90 -5.91 -3.64
C ALA A 96 -7.66 -7.28 -4.29
N LEU A 97 -6.54 -7.43 -5.02
CA LEU A 97 -6.16 -8.68 -5.67
C LEU A 97 -5.62 -9.70 -4.65
N GLY A 98 -5.84 -10.98 -4.89
CA GLY A 98 -5.36 -12.07 -4.03
C GLY A 98 -6.35 -12.51 -2.96
N PHE A 99 -7.53 -11.91 -2.87
CA PHE A 99 -8.55 -12.24 -1.85
C PHE A 99 -9.63 -13.22 -2.32
N ASP A 100 -9.70 -13.51 -3.62
CA ASP A 100 -10.40 -14.72 -4.10
C ASP A 100 -9.50 -15.93 -3.80
N THR A 101 -9.85 -16.67 -2.75
CA THR A 101 -9.07 -17.81 -2.28
C THR A 101 -8.98 -18.91 -3.34
N SER A 102 -10.04 -19.14 -4.10
CA SER A 102 -10.07 -20.17 -5.14
C SER A 102 -9.14 -19.79 -6.29
N ALA A 103 -9.27 -18.58 -6.83
CA ALA A 103 -8.40 -18.09 -7.90
C ALA A 103 -6.93 -18.05 -7.46
N THR A 104 -6.66 -17.53 -6.27
CA THR A 104 -5.30 -17.40 -5.74
C THR A 104 -4.64 -18.76 -5.52
N SER A 105 -5.35 -19.72 -4.92
CA SER A 105 -4.82 -21.07 -4.67
C SER A 105 -4.62 -21.86 -5.96
N ALA A 106 -5.55 -21.78 -6.91
CA ALA A 106 -5.43 -22.43 -8.20
C ALA A 106 -4.21 -21.89 -8.98
N VAL A 107 -4.06 -20.57 -9.06
CA VAL A 107 -2.90 -19.95 -9.74
C VAL A 107 -1.59 -20.34 -9.06
N ALA A 108 -1.52 -20.29 -7.73
CA ALA A 108 -0.32 -20.66 -6.99
C ALA A 108 0.06 -22.13 -7.16
N ASN A 109 -0.95 -23.03 -7.24
CA ASN A 109 -0.75 -24.47 -7.41
C ASN A 109 -0.37 -24.86 -8.86
N ASP A 110 -1.06 -24.30 -9.84
CA ASP A 110 -0.95 -24.71 -11.24
C ASP A 110 0.14 -23.98 -12.01
N PHE A 111 0.55 -22.79 -11.54
CA PHE A 111 1.59 -21.96 -12.15
C PHE A 111 2.70 -21.64 -11.16
N SER A 112 2.55 -20.54 -10.39
CA SER A 112 3.42 -20.18 -9.28
C SER A 112 2.78 -19.08 -8.44
N PHE A 113 3.29 -18.86 -7.22
CA PHE A 113 2.88 -17.72 -6.39
C PHE A 113 3.23 -16.37 -7.03
N ASP A 114 4.21 -16.34 -7.94
CA ASP A 114 4.62 -15.12 -8.64
C ASP A 114 3.53 -14.61 -9.60
N GLU A 115 2.62 -15.48 -10.03
CA GLU A 115 1.57 -15.15 -11.01
C GLU A 115 0.22 -14.76 -10.36
N VAL A 116 0.08 -14.86 -9.02
CA VAL A 116 -1.22 -14.73 -8.35
C VAL A 116 -1.90 -13.37 -8.59
N PHE A 117 -1.18 -12.27 -8.63
CA PHE A 117 -1.73 -10.94 -8.91
C PHE A 117 -1.80 -10.66 -10.41
N ALA A 118 -0.75 -11.04 -11.15
CA ALA A 118 -0.66 -10.81 -12.60
C ALA A 118 -1.82 -11.44 -13.36
N ARG A 119 -2.17 -12.70 -13.05
CA ARG A 119 -3.28 -13.39 -13.72
C ARG A 119 -4.63 -12.78 -13.41
N GLN A 120 -4.89 -12.37 -12.16
CA GLN A 120 -6.14 -11.69 -11.80
C GLN A 120 -6.23 -10.32 -12.50
N LEU A 121 -5.14 -9.55 -12.49
CA LEU A 121 -5.07 -8.27 -13.19
C LEU A 121 -5.27 -8.44 -14.71
N ALA A 122 -4.62 -9.43 -15.31
CA ALA A 122 -4.76 -9.73 -16.75
C ALA A 122 -6.21 -10.03 -17.15
N ALA A 123 -6.95 -10.73 -16.28
CA ALA A 123 -8.35 -11.10 -16.53
C ALA A 123 -9.31 -9.93 -16.35
N LEU A 124 -9.07 -9.06 -15.38
CA LEU A 124 -10.04 -8.06 -14.91
C LEU A 124 -9.77 -6.66 -15.45
N ALA A 125 -8.51 -6.26 -15.56
CA ALA A 125 -8.15 -4.89 -15.87
C ALA A 125 -8.28 -4.55 -17.36
N ARG A 126 -8.60 -3.28 -17.61
CA ARG A 126 -8.77 -2.66 -18.93
C ARG A 126 -7.83 -1.45 -19.07
N PRO A 127 -7.51 -1.01 -20.28
CA PRO A 127 -6.79 0.24 -20.47
C PRO A 127 -7.51 1.41 -19.79
N GLY A 128 -6.76 2.24 -19.06
CA GLY A 128 -7.29 3.35 -18.29
C GLY A 128 -7.57 3.04 -16.81
N ASP A 129 -7.52 1.77 -16.39
CA ASP A 129 -7.55 1.38 -14.98
C ASP A 129 -6.26 1.76 -14.25
N VAL A 130 -6.24 1.59 -12.93
CA VAL A 130 -5.09 1.88 -12.06
C VAL A 130 -4.71 0.66 -11.23
N LEU A 131 -3.42 0.46 -11.02
CA LEU A 131 -2.86 -0.51 -10.07
C LEU A 131 -2.07 0.22 -8.98
N TRP A 132 -2.45 0.08 -7.71
CA TRP A 132 -1.60 0.37 -6.57
C TRP A 132 -0.93 -0.92 -6.12
N ALA A 133 0.39 -0.99 -6.26
CA ALA A 133 1.22 -2.14 -5.92
C ALA A 133 2.02 -1.83 -4.65
N LEU A 134 1.81 -2.61 -3.57
CA LEU A 134 2.44 -2.39 -2.27
C LEU A 134 3.54 -3.45 -2.04
N SER A 135 4.79 -2.99 -1.95
CA SER A 135 5.93 -3.85 -1.66
C SER A 135 7.02 -3.09 -0.91
N THR A 136 7.17 -3.33 0.38
CA THR A 136 8.13 -2.62 1.24
C THR A 136 9.58 -2.72 0.76
N SER A 137 9.93 -3.78 0.03
CA SER A 137 11.26 -3.99 -0.55
C SER A 137 11.36 -3.63 -2.04
N GLY A 138 10.23 -3.48 -2.73
CA GLY A 138 10.17 -3.36 -4.19
C GLY A 138 10.58 -4.62 -4.96
N ARG A 139 10.87 -5.73 -4.26
CA ARG A 139 11.47 -6.96 -4.83
C ARG A 139 10.52 -8.15 -4.92
N SER A 140 9.29 -8.06 -4.40
CA SER A 140 8.33 -9.17 -4.41
C SER A 140 8.01 -9.59 -5.84
N PRO A 141 8.33 -10.84 -6.27
CA PRO A 141 8.20 -11.25 -7.67
C PRO A 141 6.77 -11.13 -8.19
N ASN A 142 5.76 -11.53 -7.40
CA ASN A 142 4.35 -11.43 -7.78
C ASN A 142 3.87 -9.97 -7.95
N VAL A 143 4.38 -9.03 -7.13
CA VAL A 143 4.09 -7.60 -7.29
C VAL A 143 4.74 -7.05 -8.56
N ARG A 144 5.97 -7.46 -8.86
CA ARG A 144 6.67 -7.07 -10.10
C ARG A 144 5.95 -7.61 -11.34
N ARG A 145 5.50 -8.86 -11.31
CA ARG A 145 4.68 -9.45 -12.39
C ARG A 145 3.38 -8.68 -12.61
N ALA A 146 2.74 -8.21 -11.53
CA ALA A 146 1.56 -7.35 -11.64
C ALA A 146 1.88 -6.00 -12.31
N LEU A 147 3.02 -5.36 -11.98
CA LEU A 147 3.48 -4.13 -12.63
C LEU A 147 3.77 -4.33 -14.13
N GLU A 148 4.46 -5.43 -14.50
CA GLU A 148 4.70 -5.81 -15.90
C GLU A 148 3.37 -6.01 -16.66
N THR A 149 2.40 -6.66 -16.04
CA THR A 149 1.07 -6.87 -16.60
C THR A 149 0.32 -5.55 -16.78
N ALA A 150 0.40 -4.63 -15.80
CA ALA A 150 -0.21 -3.32 -15.86
C ALA A 150 0.34 -2.51 -17.06
N ALA A 151 1.66 -2.47 -17.23
CA ALA A 151 2.31 -1.79 -18.35
C ALA A 151 1.84 -2.36 -19.70
N GLY A 152 1.75 -3.69 -19.84
CA GLY A 152 1.31 -4.35 -21.07
C GLY A 152 -0.18 -4.14 -21.40
N LYS A 153 -0.98 -3.69 -20.43
CA LYS A 153 -2.43 -3.46 -20.58
C LYS A 153 -2.84 -1.99 -20.64
N GLY A 154 -1.90 -1.05 -20.53
CA GLY A 154 -2.23 0.38 -20.46
C GLY A 154 -2.93 0.76 -19.15
N VAL A 155 -2.60 0.07 -18.06
CA VAL A 155 -3.04 0.33 -16.70
C VAL A 155 -2.01 1.21 -16.02
N LEU A 156 -2.42 2.34 -15.46
CA LEU A 156 -1.54 3.21 -14.69
C LEU A 156 -1.05 2.47 -13.45
N SER A 157 0.26 2.41 -13.24
CA SER A 157 0.86 1.72 -12.11
C SER A 157 1.49 2.68 -11.09
N VAL A 158 1.14 2.50 -9.81
CA VAL A 158 1.71 3.21 -8.67
C VAL A 158 2.33 2.19 -7.72
N LEU A 159 3.63 2.29 -7.49
CA LEU A 159 4.36 1.43 -6.55
C LEU A 159 4.58 2.18 -5.23
N LEU A 160 3.99 1.66 -4.14
CA LEU A 160 4.30 2.08 -2.78
C LEU A 160 5.40 1.17 -2.22
N THR A 161 6.55 1.75 -1.86
CA THR A 161 7.74 0.98 -1.48
C THR A 161 8.58 1.69 -0.40
N GLY A 162 9.69 1.06 0.00
CA GLY A 162 10.69 1.65 0.87
C GLY A 162 11.95 2.04 0.12
N ALA A 163 12.96 2.54 0.84
CA ALA A 163 14.22 3.05 0.29
C ALA A 163 15.09 1.98 -0.44
N ARG A 164 14.73 0.69 -0.36
CA ARG A 164 15.48 -0.39 -1.04
C ARG A 164 15.16 -0.54 -2.53
N HIS A 165 14.19 0.21 -3.03
CA HIS A 165 13.82 0.16 -4.45
C HIS A 165 14.95 0.62 -5.37
N ASP A 166 15.90 1.45 -4.89
CA ASP A 166 17.07 1.92 -5.65
C ASP A 166 17.96 0.79 -6.20
N GLU A 167 17.84 -0.40 -5.64
CA GLU A 167 18.63 -1.57 -6.07
C GLU A 167 18.04 -2.25 -7.34
N LEU A 168 16.85 -1.83 -7.79
CA LEU A 168 16.17 -2.35 -8.97
C LEU A 168 15.43 -1.18 -9.65
N PRO A 169 15.51 -1.04 -10.99
CA PRO A 169 14.75 0.00 -11.68
C PRO A 169 13.25 -0.20 -11.40
N PRO A 170 12.52 0.84 -11.00
CA PRO A 170 11.10 0.75 -10.80
C PRO A 170 10.41 0.47 -12.14
N GLN A 171 9.54 -0.52 -12.17
CA GLN A 171 8.71 -0.86 -13.33
C GLN A 171 7.32 -0.21 -13.22
N ALA A 172 7.19 0.88 -12.47
CA ALA A 172 5.95 1.59 -12.22
C ALA A 172 6.00 2.99 -12.82
N ASP A 173 4.84 3.50 -13.25
CA ASP A 173 4.71 4.88 -13.78
C ASP A 173 4.94 5.93 -12.69
N ILE A 174 4.52 5.63 -11.45
CA ILE A 174 4.73 6.49 -10.28
C ILE A 174 5.27 5.63 -9.14
N VAL A 175 6.29 6.14 -8.43
CA VAL A 175 6.88 5.46 -7.28
C VAL A 175 6.76 6.35 -6.04
N LEU A 176 6.15 5.81 -4.99
CA LEU A 176 6.06 6.41 -3.67
C LEU A 176 7.06 5.70 -2.74
N ALA A 177 8.28 6.21 -2.66
CA ALA A 177 9.37 5.59 -1.94
C ALA A 177 9.51 6.19 -0.53
N VAL A 178 8.99 5.50 0.47
CA VAL A 178 9.18 5.88 1.88
C VAL A 178 10.65 5.81 2.25
N PRO A 179 11.25 6.87 2.83
CA PRO A 179 12.68 6.92 3.14
C PRO A 179 13.04 6.08 4.38
N SER A 180 12.69 4.79 4.38
CA SER A 180 12.95 3.81 5.43
C SER A 180 13.30 2.44 4.84
N ARG A 181 14.02 1.63 5.63
CA ARG A 181 14.34 0.22 5.31
C ARG A 181 13.67 -0.76 6.27
N GLU A 182 12.94 -0.27 7.25
CA GLU A 182 12.23 -1.06 8.25
C GLU A 182 10.79 -1.34 7.78
N THR A 183 10.46 -2.60 7.54
CA THR A 183 9.14 -3.01 7.02
C THR A 183 7.96 -2.42 7.81
N PRO A 184 7.91 -2.47 9.16
CA PRO A 184 6.78 -1.88 9.89
C PRO A 184 6.65 -0.37 9.68
N ARG A 185 7.76 0.34 9.68
CA ARG A 185 7.80 1.80 9.46
C ARG A 185 7.33 2.18 8.06
N ILE A 186 7.73 1.39 7.04
CA ILE A 186 7.29 1.58 5.66
C ILE A 186 5.77 1.36 5.56
N GLN A 187 5.25 0.29 6.14
CA GLN A 187 3.81 -0.02 6.12
C GLN A 187 2.97 1.05 6.82
N GLU A 188 3.42 1.58 7.97
CA GLU A 188 2.74 2.70 8.62
C GLU A 188 2.63 3.92 7.69
N MET A 189 3.69 4.24 6.95
CA MET A 189 3.67 5.35 6.00
C MET A 189 2.86 5.03 4.74
N HIS A 190 2.85 3.76 4.28
CA HIS A 190 1.96 3.36 3.19
C HIS A 190 0.49 3.60 3.54
N LEU A 191 0.07 3.36 4.80
CA LEU A 191 -1.28 3.68 5.24
C LEU A 191 -1.52 5.19 5.32
N VAL A 192 -0.58 5.97 5.85
CA VAL A 192 -0.69 7.44 5.89
C VAL A 192 -0.87 8.02 4.49
N LEU A 193 0.00 7.62 3.54
CA LEU A 193 -0.09 8.06 2.14
C LEU A 193 -1.34 7.49 1.46
N GLY A 194 -1.68 6.23 1.72
CA GLY A 194 -2.85 5.55 1.17
C GLY A 194 -4.17 6.21 1.58
N HIS A 195 -4.31 6.62 2.84
CA HIS A 195 -5.47 7.39 3.29
C HIS A 195 -5.58 8.73 2.56
N PHE A 196 -4.46 9.45 2.38
CA PHE A 196 -4.47 10.69 1.60
C PHE A 196 -4.85 10.43 0.13
N LEU A 197 -4.35 9.36 -0.48
CA LEU A 197 -4.78 8.97 -1.83
C LEU A 197 -6.30 8.72 -1.87
N CYS A 198 -6.86 7.98 -0.90
CA CYS A 198 -8.30 7.74 -0.81
C CYS A 198 -9.10 9.04 -0.60
N GLU A 199 -8.62 9.96 0.26
CA GLU A 199 -9.25 11.25 0.50
C GLU A 199 -9.37 12.08 -0.77
N VAL A 200 -8.29 12.20 -1.54
CA VAL A 200 -8.29 12.95 -2.81
C VAL A 200 -9.18 12.28 -3.84
N VAL A 201 -9.08 10.95 -3.99
CA VAL A 201 -9.94 10.17 -4.90
C VAL A 201 -11.41 10.35 -4.56
N GLU A 202 -11.77 10.26 -3.27
CA GLU A 202 -13.15 10.51 -2.81
C GLU A 202 -13.57 11.95 -3.10
N SER A 203 -12.73 12.95 -2.78
CA SER A 203 -13.08 14.36 -2.91
C SER A 203 -13.35 14.80 -4.36
N LEU A 204 -12.65 14.18 -5.31
CA LEU A 204 -12.77 14.48 -6.75
C LEU A 204 -13.84 13.63 -7.47
N ASN A 205 -14.50 12.67 -6.77
CA ASN A 205 -15.51 11.76 -7.32
C ASN A 205 -16.79 11.75 -6.47
N ARG A 206 -17.21 12.90 -5.93
CA ARG A 206 -18.38 13.01 -5.03
C ARG A 206 -19.74 12.88 -5.72
N ASP A 207 -19.79 13.09 -7.02
CA ASP A 207 -21.05 13.10 -7.82
C ASP A 207 -21.51 11.70 -8.23
#